data_071823d1cdd1a10d8a53224bf3e36f93
#
_entry.id   071823d1cdd1a10d8a53224bf3e36f93
#
_cell.length_a   1.000
_cell.length_b   1.000
_cell.length_c   1.000
_cell.angle_alpha   90.00
_cell.angle_beta   90.00
_cell.angle_gamma   90.00
#
_symmetry.space_group_name_H-M   'P 1'
#
loop_
_entity.id
_entity.type
_entity.pdbx_description
1 polymer ?
#
loop_
_entity_poly.entity_id
_entity_poly.type
_entity_poly.pdbx_seq_one_letter_code
_entity_poly.pdbx_strand_id
1 'polypeptide(L)'
;MKKLFNLIKKLFKGNESLTLTSYNVTFEKDWTSNWCNPVVDPVITNSSVTFNPGRVVSTNGYKNISKITATIDLSKLAPNNIQKNNWLNASFYMVNSSVKPIGDKYCDSGNSGSPFCNEIDFMETNGNRIIQQTIHLNNQQRFEYSYTDGALNDSCYTVDNFSNNPSNGTHSLVDIIDITTPFEMTIEFNSDYTNMTGTVSQNGKSQVIYDVLNNGGADNTTVDMSLLKDTMSIGWWITPSYWEGYSPKGPNNSPWFTGDCYSDALCNAGWTISNVVVTAESTI
;
A
#
# COMPACT_ATOMS: atom_id res chain seq x y z
N MET A 1 44.89 -28.63 2.86
CA MET A 1 44.04 -28.97 1.72
C MET A 1 42.53 -29.03 2.06
N LYS A 2 42.03 -29.74 3.07
CA LYS A 2 40.59 -29.81 3.40
C LYS A 2 39.92 -28.44 3.71
N LYS A 3 40.62 -27.50 4.38
CA LYS A 3 40.09 -26.15 4.67
C LYS A 3 39.92 -25.31 3.40
N LEU A 4 40.83 -25.41 2.44
CA LEU A 4 40.77 -24.70 1.17
C LEU A 4 39.65 -25.26 0.30
N PHE A 5 39.42 -26.56 0.31
CA PHE A 5 38.35 -27.22 -0.43
C PHE A 5 36.96 -26.87 0.11
N ASN A 6 36.83 -26.68 1.44
CA ASN A 6 35.59 -26.23 2.06
C ASN A 6 35.35 -24.73 1.83
N LEU A 7 36.39 -23.90 1.70
CA LEU A 7 36.26 -22.49 1.33
C LEU A 7 35.85 -22.36 -0.13
N ILE A 8 36.43 -23.17 -1.01
CA ILE A 8 36.06 -23.23 -2.43
C ILE A 8 34.60 -23.73 -2.60
N LYS A 9 34.18 -24.76 -1.85
CA LYS A 9 32.76 -25.17 -1.86
C LYS A 9 31.78 -24.11 -1.34
N LYS A 10 32.23 -23.23 -0.43
CA LYS A 10 31.40 -22.06 0.00
C LYS A 10 31.35 -20.96 -1.06
N LEU A 11 32.43 -20.79 -1.83
CA LEU A 11 32.49 -19.83 -2.95
C LEU A 11 31.72 -20.31 -4.20
N PHE A 12 31.60 -21.63 -4.35
CA PHE A 12 30.83 -22.29 -5.43
C PHE A 12 29.49 -22.89 -4.96
N LYS A 13 28.96 -22.53 -3.78
CA LYS A 13 27.53 -22.57 -3.59
C LYS A 13 26.96 -21.50 -4.52
N GLY A 14 26.78 -21.97 -5.75
CA GLY A 14 26.20 -21.18 -6.81
C GLY A 14 24.94 -20.48 -6.32
N ASN A 15 24.63 -19.37 -6.89
CA ASN A 15 23.32 -18.74 -6.81
C ASN A 15 22.27 -19.82 -7.03
N GLU A 16 21.81 -20.47 -5.96
CA GLU A 16 20.56 -21.21 -6.03
C GLU A 16 19.56 -20.17 -6.45
N SER A 17 19.10 -20.23 -7.69
CA SER A 17 18.05 -19.36 -8.16
C SER A 17 16.86 -19.60 -7.23
N LEU A 18 16.45 -18.57 -6.51
CA LEU A 18 15.24 -18.62 -5.67
C LEU A 18 14.09 -19.16 -6.52
N THR A 19 13.50 -20.27 -6.09
CA THR A 19 12.32 -20.80 -6.75
C THR A 19 11.13 -19.95 -6.28
N LEU A 20 10.62 -19.10 -7.15
CA LEU A 20 9.48 -18.26 -6.87
C LEU A 20 8.18 -18.99 -7.19
N THR A 21 7.21 -18.88 -6.32
CA THR A 21 5.87 -19.44 -6.46
C THR A 21 4.83 -18.33 -6.34
N SER A 22 3.78 -18.41 -7.16
CA SER A 22 2.64 -17.49 -7.07
C SER A 22 1.57 -18.07 -6.15
N TYR A 23 1.18 -17.27 -5.15
CA TYR A 23 0.19 -17.62 -4.15
C TYR A 23 -1.04 -16.71 -4.29
N ASN A 24 -2.22 -17.29 -4.42
CA ASN A 24 -3.46 -16.54 -4.24
C ASN A 24 -3.59 -16.18 -2.76
N VAL A 25 -3.77 -14.89 -2.48
CA VAL A 25 -3.89 -14.40 -1.10
C VAL A 25 -5.32 -14.59 -0.63
N THR A 26 -5.48 -15.18 0.53
CA THR A 26 -6.72 -15.21 1.29
C THR A 26 -6.56 -14.35 2.54
N PHE A 27 -7.67 -13.82 3.03
CA PHE A 27 -7.69 -12.86 4.12
C PHE A 27 -8.52 -13.36 5.29
N GLU A 28 -8.21 -12.86 6.47
CA GLU A 28 -9.05 -12.98 7.66
C GLU A 28 -9.29 -11.59 8.27
N LYS A 29 -10.41 -11.45 8.96
CA LYS A 29 -10.76 -10.21 9.63
C LYS A 29 -9.83 -9.99 10.81
N ASP A 30 -9.28 -8.77 10.89
CA ASP A 30 -8.53 -8.32 12.07
C ASP A 30 -9.37 -7.36 12.91
N TRP A 31 -9.89 -6.32 12.30
CA TRP A 31 -10.55 -5.24 13.02
C TRP A 31 -11.74 -4.70 12.23
N THR A 32 -12.79 -4.30 12.96
CA THR A 32 -13.97 -3.61 12.42
C THR A 32 -14.21 -2.35 13.23
N SER A 33 -14.47 -1.25 12.53
CA SER A 33 -14.84 0.00 13.19
C SER A 33 -16.21 -0.11 13.85
N ASN A 34 -16.30 0.36 15.07
CA ASN A 34 -17.56 0.52 15.80
C ASN A 34 -18.21 1.89 15.60
N TRP A 35 -17.65 2.73 14.72
CA TRP A 35 -18.17 4.08 14.45
C TRP A 35 -19.44 4.08 13.59
N CYS A 36 -19.69 3.00 12.88
CA CYS A 36 -20.87 2.83 12.06
C CYS A 36 -22.03 2.19 12.84
N ASN A 37 -23.24 2.64 12.58
CA ASN A 37 -24.43 2.04 13.15
C ASN A 37 -25.46 1.70 12.04
N PRO A 38 -25.70 0.41 11.73
CA PRO A 38 -25.07 -0.75 12.40
C PRO A 38 -23.60 -0.91 12.05
N VAL A 39 -22.83 -1.59 12.93
CA VAL A 39 -21.47 -2.02 12.62
C VAL A 39 -21.53 -3.07 11.51
N VAL A 40 -20.74 -2.88 10.47
CA VAL A 40 -20.69 -3.78 9.31
C VAL A 40 -19.24 -4.26 9.10
N ASP A 41 -19.07 -5.58 9.19
CA ASP A 41 -17.78 -6.21 8.94
C ASP A 41 -17.37 -6.12 7.45
N PRO A 42 -16.04 -6.13 7.15
CA PRO A 42 -15.58 -6.41 5.81
C PRO A 42 -16.14 -7.75 5.30
N VAL A 43 -16.60 -7.76 4.05
CA VAL A 43 -17.09 -8.99 3.41
C VAL A 43 -15.93 -9.70 2.74
N ILE A 44 -15.53 -10.85 3.29
CA ILE A 44 -14.39 -11.64 2.82
C ILE A 44 -14.90 -12.85 2.03
N THR A 45 -14.37 -13.03 0.85
CA THR A 45 -14.54 -14.23 0.02
C THR A 45 -13.20 -14.90 -0.25
N ASN A 46 -13.18 -16.00 -0.99
CA ASN A 46 -11.92 -16.67 -1.36
C ASN A 46 -11.01 -15.82 -2.26
N SER A 47 -11.54 -14.83 -2.95
CA SER A 47 -10.79 -14.04 -3.94
C SER A 47 -10.94 -12.54 -3.78
N SER A 48 -11.74 -12.06 -2.82
CA SER A 48 -12.00 -10.63 -2.64
C SER A 48 -12.29 -10.25 -1.21
N VAL A 49 -12.01 -8.98 -0.91
CA VAL A 49 -12.50 -8.30 0.29
C VAL A 49 -13.20 -7.03 -0.15
N THR A 50 -14.47 -6.90 0.23
CA THR A 50 -15.21 -5.63 0.15
C THR A 50 -15.17 -5.00 1.52
N PHE A 51 -14.58 -3.82 1.61
CA PHE A 51 -14.40 -3.11 2.86
C PHE A 51 -15.63 -2.29 3.20
N ASN A 52 -16.09 -2.51 4.41
CA ASN A 52 -16.63 -1.53 5.32
C ASN A 52 -15.49 -1.11 6.25
N PRO A 53 -15.61 -0.05 7.06
CA PRO A 53 -14.51 0.40 7.89
C PRO A 53 -13.92 -0.72 8.74
N GLY A 54 -12.65 -0.99 8.52
CA GLY A 54 -11.93 -2.07 9.17
C GLY A 54 -10.66 -2.47 8.44
N ARG A 55 -10.02 -3.51 8.96
CA ARG A 55 -8.77 -4.07 8.44
C ARG A 55 -8.89 -5.58 8.34
N VAL A 56 -8.25 -6.11 7.33
CA VAL A 56 -8.02 -7.55 7.19
C VAL A 56 -6.52 -7.81 7.06
N VAL A 57 -6.13 -9.04 7.33
CA VAL A 57 -4.74 -9.49 7.18
C VAL A 57 -4.73 -10.77 6.34
N SER A 58 -3.69 -10.95 5.55
CA SER A 58 -3.49 -12.19 4.81
C SER A 58 -3.38 -13.40 5.75
N THR A 59 -3.90 -14.55 5.36
CA THR A 59 -3.83 -15.77 6.18
C THR A 59 -2.39 -16.28 6.35
N ASN A 60 -1.54 -15.96 5.37
CA ASN A 60 -0.11 -16.29 5.39
C ASN A 60 0.72 -15.01 5.28
N GLY A 61 1.92 -15.01 5.88
CA GLY A 61 2.98 -14.07 5.55
C GLY A 61 3.84 -14.64 4.41
N TYR A 62 4.60 -13.78 3.75
CA TYR A 62 5.38 -14.13 2.57
C TYR A 62 6.84 -13.70 2.74
N LYS A 63 7.77 -14.53 2.28
CA LYS A 63 9.21 -14.25 2.31
C LYS A 63 9.75 -14.06 0.90
N ASN A 64 10.68 -13.13 0.79
CA ASN A 64 11.36 -12.86 -0.48
C ASN A 64 10.37 -12.62 -1.63
N ILE A 65 9.48 -11.66 -1.41
CA ILE A 65 8.46 -11.26 -2.38
C ILE A 65 9.14 -10.61 -3.58
N SER A 66 8.81 -11.06 -4.77
CA SER A 66 9.26 -10.44 -6.03
C SER A 66 8.17 -9.62 -6.71
N LYS A 67 6.91 -10.00 -6.51
CA LYS A 67 5.77 -9.36 -7.18
C LYS A 67 4.49 -9.49 -6.38
N ILE A 68 3.67 -8.46 -6.43
CA ILE A 68 2.28 -8.46 -5.94
C ILE A 68 1.39 -7.90 -7.05
N THR A 69 0.27 -8.56 -7.31
CA THR A 69 -0.79 -8.03 -8.18
C THR A 69 -2.10 -8.02 -7.44
N ALA A 70 -2.95 -7.04 -7.74
CA ALA A 70 -4.28 -6.93 -7.18
C ALA A 70 -5.22 -6.19 -8.13
N THR A 71 -6.50 -6.55 -8.13
CA THR A 71 -7.56 -5.74 -8.73
C THR A 71 -8.15 -4.84 -7.67
N ILE A 72 -8.16 -3.54 -7.91
CA ILE A 72 -8.65 -2.49 -7.03
C ILE A 72 -9.95 -1.92 -7.61
N ASP A 73 -10.98 -1.84 -6.80
CA ASP A 73 -12.26 -1.22 -7.16
C ASP A 73 -12.62 -0.13 -6.13
N LEU A 74 -12.52 1.10 -6.56
CA LEU A 74 -12.84 2.31 -5.78
C LEU A 74 -14.22 2.89 -6.16
N SER A 75 -15.02 2.19 -6.96
CA SER A 75 -16.28 2.70 -7.49
C SER A 75 -17.29 3.12 -6.41
N LYS A 76 -17.23 2.53 -5.23
CA LYS A 76 -18.06 2.94 -4.09
C LYS A 76 -17.47 4.11 -3.30
N LEU A 77 -16.16 4.29 -3.37
CA LEU A 77 -15.46 5.40 -2.74
C LEU A 77 -15.52 6.65 -3.65
N ALA A 78 -15.44 6.41 -4.93
CA ALA A 78 -15.50 7.44 -5.95
C ALA A 78 -16.90 8.02 -6.14
N PRO A 79 -17.60 8.50 -6.77
CA PRO A 79 -17.94 9.59 -7.61
C PRO A 79 -18.81 10.71 -7.02
N ASN A 80 -19.68 10.51 -6.08
CA ASN A 80 -20.67 11.56 -5.74
C ASN A 80 -20.47 12.23 -4.37
N ASN A 81 -19.57 11.68 -3.55
CA ASN A 81 -19.30 12.16 -2.20
C ASN A 81 -17.85 12.56 -1.97
N ILE A 82 -17.02 12.39 -2.96
CA ILE A 82 -15.59 12.60 -2.92
C ILE A 82 -15.22 13.99 -2.44
N GLN A 83 -15.93 15.00 -2.91
CA GLN A 83 -15.68 16.38 -2.54
C GLN A 83 -15.90 16.69 -1.06
N LYS A 84 -16.48 15.75 -0.31
CA LYS A 84 -16.80 15.92 1.11
C LYS A 84 -16.10 14.91 2.02
N ASN A 85 -15.35 13.96 1.48
CA ASN A 85 -14.91 12.76 2.21
C ASN A 85 -13.40 12.62 2.30
N ASN A 86 -12.69 13.70 2.50
CA ASN A 86 -11.23 13.74 2.56
C ASN A 86 -10.60 12.94 3.72
N TRP A 87 -11.42 12.40 4.60
CA TRP A 87 -11.01 11.66 5.78
C TRP A 87 -10.94 10.15 5.57
N LEU A 88 -11.51 9.67 4.46
CA LEU A 88 -11.57 8.26 4.15
C LEU A 88 -10.24 7.82 3.55
N ASN A 89 -9.72 6.70 4.02
CA ASN A 89 -8.51 6.11 3.45
C ASN A 89 -8.74 4.65 3.09
N ALA A 90 -8.67 4.36 1.79
CA ALA A 90 -8.54 3.01 1.26
C ALA A 90 -7.04 2.70 1.17
N SER A 91 -6.55 1.80 2.02
CA SER A 91 -5.14 1.47 2.09
C SER A 91 -4.87 0.05 1.66
N PHE A 92 -3.93 -0.12 0.75
CA PHE A 92 -3.35 -1.39 0.36
C PHE A 92 -1.88 -1.39 0.70
N TYR A 93 -1.49 -2.15 1.72
CA TYR A 93 -0.15 -2.11 2.29
C TYR A 93 0.30 -3.48 2.80
N MET A 94 1.55 -3.56 3.19
CA MET A 94 2.10 -4.70 3.91
C MET A 94 2.94 -4.26 5.10
N VAL A 95 2.99 -5.10 6.12
CA VAL A 95 3.82 -4.90 7.32
C VAL A 95 4.79 -6.05 7.52
N ASN A 96 5.99 -5.74 8.03
CA ASN A 96 7.02 -6.71 8.31
C ASN A 96 6.91 -7.23 9.74
N SER A 97 6.60 -8.51 9.88
CA SER A 97 6.52 -9.16 11.19
C SER A 97 6.85 -10.65 11.09
N SER A 98 7.53 -11.17 12.10
CA SER A 98 7.79 -12.61 12.24
C SER A 98 6.57 -13.41 12.70
N VAL A 99 5.52 -12.72 13.14
CA VAL A 99 4.23 -13.29 13.54
C VAL A 99 3.11 -12.56 12.83
N LYS A 100 1.95 -13.21 12.68
CA LYS A 100 0.78 -12.58 12.08
C LYS A 100 0.39 -11.32 12.86
N PRO A 101 0.35 -10.14 12.22
CA PRO A 101 0.05 -8.86 12.86
C PRO A 101 -1.46 -8.65 13.00
N ILE A 102 -2.10 -9.39 13.91
CA ILE A 102 -3.53 -9.35 14.16
C ILE A 102 -3.82 -9.06 15.63
N GLY A 103 -4.85 -8.27 15.92
CA GLY A 103 -5.23 -7.89 17.27
C GLY A 103 -4.09 -7.21 18.03
N ASP A 104 -3.77 -7.69 19.22
CA ASP A 104 -2.72 -7.14 20.08
C ASP A 104 -1.30 -7.29 19.51
N LYS A 105 -1.14 -8.06 18.44
CA LYS A 105 0.14 -8.25 17.75
C LYS A 105 0.31 -7.35 16.53
N TYR A 106 -0.69 -6.53 16.26
CA TYR A 106 -0.59 -5.58 15.16
C TYR A 106 0.56 -4.60 15.40
N CYS A 107 1.28 -4.32 14.33
CA CYS A 107 2.32 -3.29 14.27
C CYS A 107 2.26 -2.58 12.93
N ASP A 108 2.72 -1.33 12.90
CA ASP A 108 2.80 -0.50 11.71
C ASP A 108 3.99 0.46 11.79
N SER A 109 3.97 1.53 11.00
CA SER A 109 4.99 2.58 11.01
C SER A 109 5.13 3.34 12.35
N GLY A 110 4.35 3.00 13.36
CA GLY A 110 4.35 3.63 14.69
C GLY A 110 3.54 4.92 14.79
N ASN A 111 2.94 5.37 13.71
CA ASN A 111 2.14 6.62 13.69
C ASN A 111 0.77 6.45 14.32
N SER A 112 0.26 5.24 14.38
CA SER A 112 -1.06 4.91 14.95
C SER A 112 -1.05 4.63 16.46
N GLY A 113 0.12 4.72 17.12
CA GLY A 113 0.30 4.29 18.51
C GLY A 113 0.52 2.79 18.67
N SER A 114 0.58 2.04 17.57
CA SER A 114 0.94 0.62 17.55
C SER A 114 2.45 0.44 17.74
N PRO A 115 2.92 -0.76 18.14
CA PRO A 115 4.35 -1.08 18.08
C PRO A 115 4.89 -0.87 16.67
N PHE A 116 6.10 -0.34 16.57
CA PHE A 116 6.75 -0.10 15.28
C PHE A 116 7.11 -1.41 14.58
N CYS A 117 6.78 -1.48 13.29
CA CYS A 117 7.41 -2.40 12.33
C CYS A 117 7.55 -1.68 10.97
N ASN A 118 8.38 -2.23 10.08
CA ASN A 118 8.47 -1.69 8.75
C ASN A 118 7.15 -1.88 8.00
N GLU A 119 6.78 -0.89 7.20
CA GLU A 119 5.52 -0.83 6.46
C GLU A 119 5.78 -0.28 5.06
N ILE A 120 5.09 -0.83 4.10
CA ILE A 120 5.07 -0.31 2.72
C ILE A 120 3.63 -0.18 2.29
N ASP A 121 3.20 1.06 2.09
CA ASP A 121 1.88 1.38 1.53
C ASP A 121 2.01 1.43 0.02
N PHE A 122 1.42 0.46 -0.64
CA PHE A 122 1.39 0.42 -2.11
C PHE A 122 0.40 1.44 -2.66
N MET A 123 -0.68 1.64 -1.94
CA MET A 123 -1.71 2.59 -2.27
C MET A 123 -2.39 3.06 -0.99
N GLU A 124 -2.46 4.37 -0.83
CA GLU A 124 -3.40 5.03 0.05
C GLU A 124 -4.19 6.04 -0.78
N THR A 125 -5.50 6.04 -0.66
CA THR A 125 -6.34 6.94 -1.43
C THR A 125 -7.65 7.25 -0.71
N ASN A 126 -8.09 8.49 -0.83
CA ASN A 126 -9.43 8.88 -0.42
C ASN A 126 -10.47 8.68 -1.55
N GLY A 127 -10.07 8.08 -2.67
CA GLY A 127 -10.90 7.94 -3.85
C GLY A 127 -11.04 9.22 -4.68
N ASN A 128 -10.36 10.31 -4.29
CA ASN A 128 -10.47 11.61 -4.95
C ASN A 128 -9.20 11.92 -5.75
N ARG A 129 -8.90 11.10 -6.77
CA ARG A 129 -7.89 11.44 -7.78
C ARG A 129 -6.44 11.23 -7.37
N ILE A 130 -6.15 10.97 -6.10
CA ILE A 130 -4.78 10.75 -5.63
C ILE A 130 -4.60 9.32 -5.19
N ILE A 131 -3.47 8.76 -5.60
CA ILE A 131 -2.89 7.55 -5.03
C ILE A 131 -1.55 7.96 -4.42
N GLN A 132 -1.41 7.78 -3.12
CA GLN A 132 -0.15 7.94 -2.40
C GLN A 132 0.48 6.56 -2.20
N GLN A 133 1.77 6.51 -2.39
CA GLN A 133 2.63 5.43 -1.98
C GLN A 133 3.52 5.92 -0.84
N THR A 134 3.67 5.11 0.21
CA THR A 134 4.55 5.44 1.33
C THR A 134 5.45 4.27 1.66
N ILE A 135 6.69 4.55 2.05
CA ILE A 135 7.64 3.56 2.54
C ILE A 135 8.11 4.01 3.92
N HIS A 136 7.93 3.13 4.90
CA HIS A 136 8.41 3.30 6.26
C HIS A 136 9.40 2.17 6.58
N LEU A 137 10.69 2.47 6.50
CA LEU A 137 11.76 1.53 6.84
C LEU A 137 12.66 2.13 7.92
N ASN A 138 12.77 1.47 9.08
CA ASN A 138 13.69 1.85 10.15
C ASN A 138 13.60 3.33 10.58
N ASN A 139 12.38 3.85 10.75
CA ASN A 139 12.08 5.27 11.03
C ASN A 139 12.44 6.24 9.89
N GLN A 140 12.76 5.75 8.71
CA GLN A 140 12.82 6.55 7.49
C GLN A 140 11.46 6.49 6.80
N GLN A 141 11.07 7.60 6.18
CA GLN A 141 9.79 7.71 5.49
C GLN A 141 9.97 8.38 4.13
N ARG A 142 9.25 7.88 3.14
CA ARG A 142 9.20 8.44 1.79
C ARG A 142 7.78 8.40 1.28
N PHE A 143 7.36 9.45 0.61
CA PHE A 143 6.07 9.55 -0.06
C PHE A 143 6.23 9.75 -1.56
N GLU A 144 5.28 9.22 -2.33
CA GLU A 144 5.14 9.47 -3.75
C GLU A 144 3.67 9.57 -4.10
N TYR A 145 3.32 10.49 -5.01
CA TYR A 145 1.93 10.78 -5.36
C TYR A 145 1.67 10.57 -6.84
N SER A 146 0.47 10.07 -7.14
CA SER A 146 -0.04 9.94 -8.50
C SER A 146 -1.45 10.50 -8.60
N TYR A 147 -1.76 11.19 -9.69
CA TYR A 147 -3.04 11.87 -9.90
C TYR A 147 -3.82 11.23 -11.03
N THR A 148 -5.14 11.12 -10.86
CA THR A 148 -6.04 10.57 -11.89
C THR A 148 -6.60 11.63 -12.84
N ASP A 149 -6.66 12.90 -12.46
CA ASP A 149 -6.93 14.03 -13.35
C ASP A 149 -6.26 15.31 -12.84
N GLY A 150 -6.03 16.27 -13.73
CA GLY A 150 -5.28 17.49 -13.43
C GLY A 150 -6.06 18.56 -12.64
N ALA A 151 -7.28 18.31 -12.22
CA ALA A 151 -8.13 19.33 -11.60
C ALA A 151 -8.33 19.06 -10.11
N LEU A 152 -7.37 19.48 -9.30
CA LEU A 152 -7.47 19.45 -7.84
C LEU A 152 -8.14 20.73 -7.28
N ASN A 153 -9.23 21.17 -7.87
CA ASN A 153 -9.96 22.36 -7.40
C ASN A 153 -11.14 21.95 -6.51
N ASP A 154 -10.85 21.34 -5.38
CA ASP A 154 -11.85 21.09 -4.35
C ASP A 154 -11.61 22.02 -3.17
N SER A 155 -12.67 22.67 -2.66
CA SER A 155 -12.59 23.55 -1.48
C SER A 155 -12.14 22.82 -0.20
N CYS A 156 -12.18 21.50 -0.22
CA CYS A 156 -11.72 20.63 0.86
C CYS A 156 -10.30 20.12 0.65
N TYR A 157 -9.64 20.58 -0.40
CA TYR A 157 -8.36 20.11 -0.85
C TYR A 157 -7.43 21.29 -1.05
N THR A 158 -6.44 21.45 -0.21
CA THR A 158 -5.41 22.46 -0.45
C THR A 158 -4.34 21.86 -1.35
N VAL A 159 -4.46 22.12 -2.63
CA VAL A 159 -3.48 21.79 -3.68
C VAL A 159 -2.11 22.42 -3.41
N ASP A 160 -2.06 23.43 -2.56
CA ASP A 160 -0.86 24.23 -2.32
C ASP A 160 0.36 23.42 -1.89
N ASN A 161 0.17 22.28 -1.24
CA ASN A 161 1.26 21.41 -0.84
C ASN A 161 1.76 20.51 -1.99
N PHE A 162 0.95 20.27 -3.02
CA PHE A 162 1.30 19.45 -4.18
C PHE A 162 1.81 20.27 -5.35
N SER A 163 1.31 21.51 -5.53
CA SER A 163 1.71 22.38 -6.64
C SER A 163 3.15 22.88 -6.54
N ASN A 164 3.73 22.86 -5.34
CA ASN A 164 5.07 23.40 -5.11
C ASN A 164 6.20 22.39 -5.41
N ASN A 165 5.89 21.14 -5.71
CA ASN A 165 6.93 20.17 -6.02
C ASN A 165 6.54 19.15 -7.12
N PRO A 166 6.15 19.62 -8.33
CA PRO A 166 5.77 18.72 -9.42
C PRO A 166 6.95 17.90 -9.98
N SER A 167 8.17 18.18 -9.55
CA SER A 167 9.37 17.50 -10.03
C SER A 167 9.74 16.24 -9.24
N ASN A 168 9.13 16.00 -8.08
CA ASN A 168 9.54 14.95 -7.17
C ASN A 168 8.41 13.92 -6.96
N GLY A 169 8.30 12.97 -7.88
CA GLY A 169 7.49 11.78 -7.68
C GLY A 169 5.99 11.94 -7.95
N THR A 170 5.56 12.96 -8.67
CA THR A 170 4.16 13.15 -9.04
C THR A 170 3.90 12.61 -10.45
N HIS A 171 2.98 11.66 -10.57
CA HIS A 171 2.59 11.04 -11.83
C HIS A 171 1.13 11.34 -12.16
N SER A 172 0.88 11.72 -13.41
CA SER A 172 -0.49 11.91 -13.90
C SER A 172 -1.03 10.60 -14.44
N LEU A 173 -2.17 10.16 -13.94
CA LEU A 173 -2.88 8.96 -14.38
C LEU A 173 -4.06 9.28 -15.30
N VAL A 174 -4.23 10.54 -15.70
CA VAL A 174 -5.42 11.10 -16.39
C VAL A 174 -5.86 10.29 -17.59
N ASP A 175 -4.92 9.78 -18.39
CA ASP A 175 -5.24 9.05 -19.62
C ASP A 175 -5.23 7.52 -19.43
N ILE A 176 -4.97 7.05 -18.22
CA ILE A 176 -4.74 5.63 -17.94
C ILE A 176 -5.84 5.06 -17.07
N ILE A 177 -6.20 5.73 -15.98
CA ILE A 177 -7.13 5.23 -14.98
C ILE A 177 -8.39 6.10 -14.88
N ASP A 178 -9.52 5.42 -14.95
CA ASP A 178 -10.79 5.88 -14.40
C ASP A 178 -11.00 5.17 -13.05
N ILE A 179 -10.81 5.89 -11.94
CA ILE A 179 -10.95 5.34 -10.58
C ILE A 179 -12.39 4.93 -10.23
N THR A 180 -13.38 5.30 -11.04
CA THR A 180 -14.76 4.87 -10.87
C THR A 180 -15.02 3.46 -11.37
N THR A 181 -14.02 2.84 -12.00
CA THR A 181 -14.07 1.46 -12.48
C THR A 181 -12.84 0.68 -11.99
N PRO A 182 -12.92 -0.65 -11.88
CA PRO A 182 -11.80 -1.45 -11.40
C PRO A 182 -10.54 -1.31 -12.28
N PHE A 183 -9.39 -1.30 -11.62
CA PHE A 183 -8.08 -1.31 -12.26
C PHE A 183 -7.16 -2.35 -11.62
N GLU A 184 -6.14 -2.77 -12.35
CA GLU A 184 -5.10 -3.65 -11.83
C GLU A 184 -3.93 -2.81 -11.30
N MET A 185 -3.40 -3.24 -10.16
CA MET A 185 -2.18 -2.72 -9.58
C MET A 185 -1.14 -3.82 -9.50
N THR A 186 0.05 -3.54 -9.99
CA THR A 186 1.21 -4.43 -9.94
C THR A 186 2.35 -3.76 -9.22
N ILE A 187 2.91 -4.43 -8.22
CA ILE A 187 4.11 -4.02 -7.49
C ILE A 187 5.20 -5.04 -7.79
N GLU A 188 6.38 -4.56 -8.19
CA GLU A 188 7.52 -5.43 -8.48
C GLU A 188 8.74 -4.96 -7.70
N PHE A 189 9.42 -5.91 -7.09
CA PHE A 189 10.70 -5.72 -6.41
C PHE A 189 11.81 -6.30 -7.27
N ASN A 190 12.91 -5.56 -7.42
CA ASN A 190 14.09 -6.11 -8.07
C ASN A 190 14.76 -7.20 -7.20
N SER A 191 15.63 -8.00 -7.79
CA SER A 191 16.19 -9.21 -7.15
C SER A 191 17.05 -8.96 -5.92
N ASP A 192 17.56 -7.76 -5.73
CA ASP A 192 18.36 -7.36 -4.57
C ASP A 192 17.62 -6.43 -3.60
N TYR A 193 16.33 -6.17 -3.88
CA TYR A 193 15.44 -5.33 -3.07
C TYR A 193 15.91 -3.87 -2.89
N THR A 194 16.71 -3.39 -3.82
CA THR A 194 17.14 -1.99 -3.83
C THR A 194 16.17 -1.07 -4.58
N ASN A 195 15.17 -1.66 -5.26
CA ASN A 195 14.14 -0.92 -5.98
C ASN A 195 12.78 -1.60 -5.87
N MET A 196 11.74 -0.78 -5.93
CA MET A 196 10.34 -1.17 -6.05
C MET A 196 9.65 -0.29 -7.08
N THR A 197 8.90 -0.90 -7.97
CA THR A 197 8.06 -0.19 -8.95
C THR A 197 6.60 -0.54 -8.74
N GLY A 198 5.73 0.46 -8.88
CA GLY A 198 4.29 0.27 -8.92
C GLY A 198 3.75 0.66 -10.29
N THR A 199 2.90 -0.18 -10.83
CA THR A 199 2.25 0.01 -12.12
C THR A 199 0.75 -0.14 -11.96
N VAL A 200 -0.02 0.72 -12.59
CA VAL A 200 -1.47 0.58 -12.74
C VAL A 200 -1.82 0.27 -14.18
N SER A 201 -2.84 -0.56 -14.37
CA SER A 201 -3.31 -0.98 -15.69
C SER A 201 -4.83 -0.96 -15.74
N GLN A 202 -5.37 -0.43 -16.83
CA GLN A 202 -6.81 -0.41 -17.10
C GLN A 202 -7.07 -0.31 -18.59
N ASN A 203 -8.05 -1.06 -19.10
CA ASN A 203 -8.47 -1.00 -20.50
C ASN A 203 -7.31 -1.20 -21.51
N GLY A 204 -6.34 -2.05 -21.18
CA GLY A 204 -5.18 -2.34 -22.03
C GLY A 204 -4.09 -1.27 -22.04
N LYS A 205 -4.22 -0.24 -21.22
CA LYS A 205 -3.17 0.76 -20.98
C LYS A 205 -2.51 0.51 -19.62
N SER A 206 -1.26 0.89 -19.47
CA SER A 206 -0.53 0.79 -18.21
C SER A 206 0.41 1.97 -18.00
N GLN A 207 0.63 2.33 -16.75
CA GLN A 207 1.57 3.38 -16.35
C GLN A 207 2.28 2.99 -15.05
N VAL A 208 3.59 3.23 -15.01
CA VAL A 208 4.35 3.22 -13.77
C VAL A 208 3.94 4.44 -12.95
N ILE A 209 3.49 4.21 -11.72
CA ILE A 209 3.02 5.26 -10.80
C ILE A 209 4.08 5.63 -9.78
N TYR A 210 5.02 4.74 -9.53
CA TYR A 210 6.23 5.02 -8.76
C TYR A 210 7.37 4.07 -9.14
N ASP A 211 8.59 4.60 -9.04
CA ASP A 211 9.86 3.89 -9.22
C ASP A 211 10.82 4.45 -8.17
N VAL A 212 11.00 3.68 -7.09
CA VAL A 212 11.66 4.16 -5.87
C VAL A 212 13.13 4.52 -6.09
N LEU A 213 13.81 3.82 -7.00
CA LEU A 213 15.22 4.09 -7.30
C LEU A 213 15.41 5.37 -8.12
N ASN A 214 14.52 5.58 -9.11
CA ASN A 214 14.70 6.63 -10.11
C ASN A 214 14.02 7.94 -9.73
N ASN A 215 13.05 7.90 -8.83
CA ASN A 215 12.30 9.08 -8.42
C ASN A 215 12.59 9.41 -6.95
N GLY A 216 13.04 10.62 -6.68
CA GLY A 216 13.02 11.15 -5.31
C GLY A 216 11.59 11.20 -4.80
N GLY A 217 11.34 10.90 -3.53
CA GLY A 217 10.02 11.04 -2.93
C GLY A 217 9.51 12.48 -2.97
N ALA A 218 8.20 12.68 -2.86
CA ALA A 218 7.56 14.00 -2.91
C ALA A 218 8.06 14.96 -1.82
N ASP A 219 8.58 14.44 -0.72
CA ASP A 219 9.16 15.18 0.39
C ASP A 219 10.69 15.33 0.30
N ASN A 220 11.31 14.93 -0.81
CA ASN A 220 12.76 14.89 -1.02
C ASN A 220 13.51 13.99 -0.02
N THR A 221 12.83 13.15 0.73
CA THR A 221 13.50 12.17 1.58
C THR A 221 13.88 10.93 0.79
N THR A 222 14.99 10.34 1.14
CA THR A 222 15.44 9.06 0.60
C THR A 222 15.31 8.00 1.66
N VAL A 223 14.67 6.88 1.31
CA VAL A 223 14.71 5.68 2.13
C VAL A 223 15.85 4.79 1.63
N ASP A 224 16.66 4.32 2.57
CA ASP A 224 17.67 3.30 2.24
C ASP A 224 16.98 1.96 1.97
N MET A 225 16.71 1.69 0.70
CA MET A 225 16.04 0.46 0.27
C MET A 225 16.87 -0.80 0.57
N SER A 226 18.18 -0.68 0.86
CA SER A 226 18.98 -1.84 1.26
C SER A 226 18.47 -2.49 2.56
N LEU A 227 17.79 -1.70 3.41
CA LEU A 227 17.12 -2.19 4.62
C LEU A 227 15.97 -3.17 4.31
N LEU A 228 15.36 -3.05 3.14
CA LEU A 228 14.28 -3.94 2.73
C LEU A 228 14.76 -5.38 2.56
N LYS A 229 15.95 -5.57 2.02
CA LYS A 229 16.56 -6.89 1.80
C LYS A 229 16.63 -7.72 3.07
N ASP A 230 17.04 -7.11 4.17
CA ASP A 230 17.19 -7.81 5.44
C ASP A 230 15.84 -8.25 6.01
N THR A 231 14.80 -7.46 5.75
CA THR A 231 13.43 -7.71 6.23
C THR A 231 12.65 -8.69 5.37
N MET A 232 12.99 -8.82 4.07
CA MET A 232 12.27 -9.71 3.14
C MET A 232 12.34 -11.19 3.54
N SER A 233 13.39 -11.60 4.23
CA SER A 233 13.54 -12.97 4.75
C SER A 233 12.77 -13.23 6.04
N ILE A 234 12.32 -12.20 6.75
CA ILE A 234 11.59 -12.33 8.03
C ILE A 234 10.15 -12.76 7.77
N GLY A 235 9.42 -11.99 6.97
CA GLY A 235 8.04 -12.19 6.57
C GLY A 235 7.29 -10.87 6.45
N TRP A 236 6.47 -10.77 5.41
CA TRP A 236 5.62 -9.64 5.13
C TRP A 236 4.17 -10.10 5.02
N TRP A 237 3.27 -9.37 5.64
CA TRP A 237 1.84 -9.65 5.70
C TRP A 237 1.07 -8.59 4.95
N ILE A 238 0.21 -9.01 4.03
CA ILE A 238 -0.63 -8.09 3.28
C ILE A 238 -1.81 -7.67 4.16
N THR A 239 -1.95 -6.37 4.38
CA THR A 239 -2.87 -5.81 5.38
C THR A 239 -3.71 -4.66 4.81
N PRO A 240 -4.59 -4.92 3.83
CA PRO A 240 -5.46 -3.86 3.32
C PRO A 240 -6.48 -3.42 4.37
N SER A 241 -6.82 -2.13 4.34
CA SER A 241 -7.75 -1.53 5.30
C SER A 241 -8.60 -0.42 4.70
N TYR A 242 -9.67 -0.07 5.41
CA TYR A 242 -10.48 1.10 5.16
C TYR A 242 -10.78 1.79 6.48
N TRP A 243 -10.39 3.04 6.59
CA TRP A 243 -10.49 3.78 7.82
C TRP A 243 -10.72 5.28 7.59
N GLU A 244 -11.08 5.98 8.65
CA GLU A 244 -11.27 7.42 8.67
C GLU A 244 -10.25 8.07 9.61
N GLY A 245 -9.59 9.13 9.13
CA GLY A 245 -8.73 9.96 9.96
C GLY A 245 -9.54 10.82 10.93
N TYR A 246 -9.21 10.81 12.22
CA TYR A 246 -10.00 11.42 13.28
C TYR A 246 -9.58 12.86 13.64
N SER A 247 -8.90 13.59 12.83
CA SER A 247 -8.47 14.95 13.20
C SER A 247 -8.96 15.98 12.18
N PRO A 248 -9.52 17.13 12.59
CA PRO A 248 -9.85 18.21 11.67
C PRO A 248 -8.63 18.76 10.91
N LYS A 249 -7.44 18.27 11.19
CA LYS A 249 -6.20 18.56 10.45
C LYS A 249 -5.56 17.31 9.87
N GLY A 250 -6.27 16.18 9.89
CA GLY A 250 -5.77 14.88 9.46
C GLY A 250 -4.68 14.29 10.37
N PRO A 251 -4.45 13.00 10.32
CA PRO A 251 -3.28 12.40 10.94
C PRO A 251 -2.04 12.93 10.22
N ASN A 252 -1.04 13.33 10.98
CA ASN A 252 0.29 13.64 10.50
C ASN A 252 0.45 14.79 9.48
N ASN A 253 -0.50 15.74 9.42
CA ASN A 253 -0.47 16.81 8.42
C ASN A 253 -0.44 16.29 6.97
N SER A 254 -0.98 15.10 6.72
CA SER A 254 -1.10 14.58 5.37
C SER A 254 -1.92 15.56 4.51
N PRO A 255 -1.41 15.99 3.35
CA PRO A 255 -2.04 17.07 2.58
C PRO A 255 -3.46 16.75 2.12
N TRP A 256 -3.85 15.50 2.00
CA TRP A 256 -5.22 15.12 1.63
C TRP A 256 -6.20 15.05 2.82
N PHE A 257 -5.70 15.19 4.04
CA PHE A 257 -6.52 15.24 5.25
C PHE A 257 -6.67 16.67 5.79
N THR A 258 -6.40 17.69 5.01
CA THR A 258 -6.51 19.08 5.44
C THR A 258 -7.90 19.63 5.09
N GLY A 259 -8.65 20.07 6.07
CA GLY A 259 -9.91 20.78 5.89
C GLY A 259 -11.03 20.33 6.83
N ASP A 260 -12.10 21.12 6.86
CA ASP A 260 -13.30 20.88 7.66
C ASP A 260 -14.33 20.00 6.93
N CYS A 261 -13.87 19.15 6.00
CA CYS A 261 -14.72 18.35 5.13
C CYS A 261 -15.03 16.98 5.72
N TYR A 262 -15.43 16.96 6.94
CA TYR A 262 -15.95 15.77 7.61
C TYR A 262 -17.26 15.31 6.97
N SER A 263 -17.41 14.02 6.74
CA SER A 263 -18.68 13.46 6.30
C SER A 263 -18.97 12.12 6.98
N ASP A 264 -20.26 11.87 7.21
CA ASP A 264 -20.76 10.55 7.69
C ASP A 264 -20.68 9.46 6.61
N ALA A 265 -19.91 9.68 5.54
CA ALA A 265 -19.88 8.79 4.39
C ALA A 265 -19.06 7.53 4.62
N LEU A 266 -18.20 7.48 5.66
CA LEU A 266 -17.43 6.31 5.99
C LEU A 266 -18.26 5.02 5.98
N CYS A 267 -19.45 5.08 6.57
CA CYS A 267 -20.32 3.92 6.73
C CYS A 267 -21.10 3.55 5.46
N ASN A 268 -21.11 4.44 4.47
CA ASN A 268 -21.86 4.29 3.21
C ASN A 268 -20.94 4.15 1.98
N ALA A 269 -19.68 4.40 2.16
CA ALA A 269 -18.65 4.19 1.15
C ALA A 269 -17.86 2.92 1.46
N GLY A 270 -16.93 2.59 0.61
CA GLY A 270 -16.06 1.45 0.76
C GLY A 270 -15.28 1.20 -0.51
N TRP A 271 -14.47 0.17 -0.50
CA TRP A 271 -13.71 -0.25 -1.68
C TRP A 271 -13.57 -1.77 -1.70
N THR A 272 -13.15 -2.30 -2.82
CA THR A 272 -12.93 -3.75 -2.95
C THR A 272 -11.53 -4.02 -3.47
N ILE A 273 -10.85 -4.98 -2.85
CA ILE A 273 -9.64 -5.59 -3.39
C ILE A 273 -9.94 -7.05 -3.74
N SER A 274 -9.47 -7.48 -4.89
CA SER A 274 -9.69 -8.85 -5.35
C SER A 274 -8.50 -9.37 -6.15
N ASN A 275 -8.49 -10.69 -6.37
CA ASN A 275 -7.47 -11.37 -7.17
C ASN A 275 -6.03 -11.01 -6.73
N VAL A 276 -5.82 -10.93 -5.43
CA VAL A 276 -4.48 -10.64 -4.90
C VAL A 276 -3.60 -11.86 -5.05
N VAL A 277 -2.50 -11.69 -5.77
CA VAL A 277 -1.49 -12.72 -5.99
C VAL A 277 -0.13 -12.20 -5.54
N VAL A 278 0.54 -12.98 -4.72
CA VAL A 278 1.93 -12.71 -4.28
C VAL A 278 2.84 -13.75 -4.90
N THR A 279 3.87 -13.31 -5.60
CA THR A 279 4.96 -14.16 -6.07
C THR A 279 6.13 -14.03 -5.09
N ALA A 280 6.45 -15.13 -4.40
CA ALA A 280 7.41 -15.15 -3.32
C ALA A 280 8.17 -16.49 -3.28
N GLU A 281 9.23 -16.56 -2.49
CA GLU A 281 9.98 -17.80 -2.29
C GLU A 281 9.18 -18.79 -1.43
N SER A 282 8.57 -18.32 -0.35
CA SER A 282 7.83 -19.17 0.60
C SER A 282 6.78 -18.37 1.39
N THR A 283 5.91 -19.12 2.06
CA THR A 283 4.97 -18.59 3.07
C THR A 283 5.43 -18.91 4.49
N ILE A 284 4.88 -18.18 5.48
CA ILE A 284 5.03 -18.42 6.93
C ILE A 284 3.68 -18.46 7.62
#